data_67012546431a14af9fa6923b2a062a95
#
_entry.id   67012546431a14af9fa6923b2a062a95
#
_cell.length_a   1.000
_cell.length_b   1.000
_cell.length_c   1.000
_cell.angle_alpha   90.00
_cell.angle_beta   90.00
_cell.angle_gamma   90.00
#
_symmetry.space_group_name_H-M   'P 1'
#
loop_
_entity.id
_entity.type
_entity.pdbx_description
1 polymer ?
#
loop_
_entity_poly.entity_id
_entity_poly.type
_entity_poly.pdbx_seq_one_letter_code
_entity_poly.pdbx_strand_id
1 'polypeptide(L)'
;DTTQFTETEKSQIFIKITKTKVLAAYGQVTDVLFAGNKFPIGVEQTPIPEGIQDSVHIDAAVPDPLKDIYEELNVGYAGDGRDVPKGALKPSDIGPIKANINGAEDIVKSGAGNTPTAAIYEPAKEAAKRMEKKIHDQISESDGNKHLRFVAFEQCLFGTGIIKGPFAQDVEYPRWEEDGTYNPSVKTRPRLEAVSIWNFYPDSDAYNMDEAEHVVYRHRMSRSQMRDLKKRPLFREEAIERSIVAGANYTKEYWEDVIDDNNYTNEINRWEVLEYWGVIDIDTAIEAGLKLPKDIKKQDQVQINAWICGNNVLRLVLNPFKPTRIPFYAVPFELNPYSFFGIGVAENMEDTQQ
;
A
#
# COMPACT_ATOMS: atom_id res chain seq x y z
N ASP A 1 5.48 32.86 15.28
CA ASP A 1 5.75 32.94 16.71
C ASP A 1 5.97 34.40 17.12
N THR A 2 4.96 35.01 17.75
CA THR A 2 5.00 36.45 18.14
C THR A 2 5.99 36.73 19.29
N THR A 3 6.57 35.72 19.88
CA THR A 3 7.53 35.84 21.00
C THR A 3 8.93 36.30 20.57
N GLN A 4 9.21 36.32 19.26
CA GLN A 4 10.50 36.76 18.72
C GLN A 4 10.58 38.29 18.47
N PHE A 5 9.45 39.00 18.51
CA PHE A 5 9.46 40.44 18.29
C PHE A 5 9.96 41.17 19.52
N THR A 6 10.95 42.04 19.33
CA THR A 6 11.48 42.89 20.40
C THR A 6 10.56 44.10 20.66
N GLU A 7 10.59 44.64 21.86
CA GLU A 7 9.76 45.81 22.25
C GLU A 7 9.98 47.07 21.37
N THR A 8 11.07 47.06 20.58
CA THR A 8 11.42 48.17 19.67
C THR A 8 10.76 48.05 18.29
N GLU A 9 10.11 46.95 17.98
CA GLU A 9 9.49 46.73 16.66
C GLU A 9 8.12 47.43 16.60
N LYS A 10 7.95 48.22 15.55
CA LYS A 10 6.72 49.01 15.34
C LYS A 10 5.51 48.26 14.87
N SER A 11 5.68 47.03 14.41
CA SER A 11 4.61 46.18 13.89
C SER A 11 4.76 44.73 14.35
N GLN A 12 3.68 44.19 14.89
CA GLN A 12 3.59 42.76 15.30
C GLN A 12 2.74 41.96 14.32
N ILE A 13 2.70 42.38 13.05
CA ILE A 13 1.96 41.66 12.01
C ILE A 13 2.83 40.58 11.43
N PHE A 14 2.44 39.32 11.69
CA PHE A 14 3.09 38.13 11.12
C PHE A 14 2.25 37.57 9.96
N ILE A 15 2.80 37.64 8.75
CA ILE A 15 2.14 37.10 7.54
C ILE A 15 2.65 35.68 7.31
N LYS A 16 1.77 34.68 7.39
CA LYS A 16 2.09 33.26 7.23
C LYS A 16 2.30 32.89 5.76
N ILE A 17 3.32 33.47 5.12
CA ILE A 17 3.65 33.27 3.69
C ILE A 17 4.02 31.81 3.42
N THR A 18 4.88 31.21 4.23
CA THR A 18 5.31 29.81 4.11
C THR A 18 4.10 28.88 4.12
N LYS A 19 3.15 29.06 5.05
CA LYS A 19 1.92 28.26 5.09
C LYS A 19 1.15 28.34 3.76
N THR A 20 1.02 29.56 3.21
CA THR A 20 0.30 29.75 1.94
C THR A 20 1.00 29.06 0.78
N LYS A 21 2.32 29.11 0.73
CA LYS A 21 3.11 28.44 -0.31
C LYS A 21 3.08 26.92 -0.20
N VAL A 22 3.21 26.38 1.01
CA VAL A 22 3.06 24.93 1.27
C VAL A 22 1.68 24.43 0.83
N LEU A 23 0.61 25.15 1.19
CA LEU A 23 -0.75 24.77 0.79
C LEU A 23 -0.96 24.90 -0.71
N ALA A 24 -0.35 25.87 -1.38
CA ALA A 24 -0.42 26.00 -2.84
C ALA A 24 0.30 24.84 -3.54
N ALA A 25 1.51 24.47 -3.10
CA ALA A 25 2.24 23.31 -3.61
C ALA A 25 1.45 22.01 -3.38
N TYR A 26 0.94 21.82 -2.16
CA TYR A 26 0.08 20.68 -1.84
C TYR A 26 -1.17 20.62 -2.72
N GLY A 27 -1.82 21.76 -2.97
CA GLY A 27 -2.97 21.84 -3.87
C GLY A 27 -2.61 21.37 -5.29
N GLN A 28 -1.50 21.82 -5.85
CA GLN A 28 -1.03 21.39 -7.17
C GLN A 28 -0.74 19.88 -7.23
N VAL A 29 -0.04 19.34 -6.23
CA VAL A 29 0.25 17.89 -6.16
C VAL A 29 -1.05 17.09 -6.06
N THR A 30 -1.98 17.53 -5.22
CA THR A 30 -3.27 16.83 -5.06
C THR A 30 -4.15 16.93 -6.30
N ASP A 31 -4.12 18.02 -7.03
CA ASP A 31 -4.84 18.16 -8.29
C ASP A 31 -4.31 17.20 -9.34
N VAL A 32 -3.00 17.03 -9.45
CA VAL A 32 -2.41 16.05 -10.38
C VAL A 32 -2.77 14.61 -9.99
N LEU A 33 -2.69 14.28 -8.69
CA LEU A 33 -2.89 12.91 -8.23
C LEU A 33 -4.36 12.50 -8.13
N PHE A 34 -5.28 13.44 -7.85
CA PHE A 34 -6.65 13.11 -7.45
C PHE A 34 -7.75 13.88 -8.22
N ALA A 35 -7.42 14.71 -9.21
CA ALA A 35 -8.41 15.48 -10.01
C ALA A 35 -9.33 14.59 -10.85
N GLY A 36 -8.87 13.39 -11.24
CA GLY A 36 -9.68 12.40 -11.93
C GLY A 36 -10.33 11.41 -10.98
N ASN A 37 -11.34 10.70 -11.46
CA ASN A 37 -11.93 9.58 -10.70
C ASN A 37 -11.01 8.35 -10.63
N LYS A 38 -9.89 8.36 -11.33
CA LYS A 38 -8.89 7.31 -11.35
C LYS A 38 -7.53 7.87 -10.93
N PHE A 39 -6.80 7.12 -10.15
CA PHE A 39 -5.41 7.43 -9.84
C PHE A 39 -4.58 7.43 -11.15
N PRO A 40 -3.61 8.34 -11.33
CA PRO A 40 -2.85 8.47 -12.58
C PRO A 40 -1.80 7.37 -12.73
N ILE A 41 -2.24 6.13 -12.70
CA ILE A 41 -1.42 4.93 -12.95
C ILE A 41 -1.97 4.23 -14.17
N GLY A 42 -1.14 4.01 -15.17
CA GLY A 42 -1.41 3.16 -16.32
C GLY A 42 -0.48 1.94 -16.31
N VAL A 43 -0.93 0.85 -16.89
CA VAL A 43 -0.12 -0.36 -17.09
C VAL A 43 0.03 -0.59 -18.57
N GLU A 44 1.28 -0.58 -19.03
CA GLU A 44 1.62 -0.89 -20.42
C GLU A 44 2.14 -2.32 -20.53
N GLN A 45 1.90 -2.94 -21.68
CA GLN A 45 2.46 -4.26 -21.94
C GLN A 45 3.98 -4.19 -22.10
N THR A 46 4.67 -5.16 -21.56
CA THR A 46 6.12 -5.32 -21.80
C THR A 46 6.37 -5.62 -23.28
N PRO A 47 7.41 -5.03 -23.93
CA PRO A 47 7.77 -5.39 -25.29
C PRO A 47 7.98 -6.90 -25.44
N ILE A 48 7.31 -7.50 -26.41
CA ILE A 48 7.43 -8.94 -26.65
C ILE A 48 8.68 -9.20 -27.49
N PRO A 49 9.52 -10.18 -27.10
CA PRO A 49 10.70 -10.54 -27.88
C PRO A 49 10.34 -10.92 -29.33
N GLU A 50 11.21 -10.56 -30.27
CA GLU A 50 11.05 -10.93 -31.68
C GLU A 50 10.85 -12.45 -31.83
N GLY A 51 9.83 -12.85 -32.57
CA GLY A 51 9.48 -14.25 -32.83
C GLY A 51 8.37 -14.83 -31.96
N ILE A 52 7.89 -14.09 -30.94
CA ILE A 52 6.71 -14.50 -30.19
C ILE A 52 5.49 -13.76 -30.76
N GLN A 53 4.44 -14.52 -31.10
CA GLN A 53 3.23 -13.96 -31.67
C GLN A 53 2.41 -13.24 -30.58
N ASP A 54 2.29 -11.91 -30.70
CA ASP A 54 1.57 -11.05 -29.73
C ASP A 54 0.08 -10.94 -30.04
N SER A 55 -0.32 -11.25 -31.26
CA SER A 55 -1.69 -11.12 -31.71
C SER A 55 -2.23 -12.44 -32.24
N VAL A 56 -3.44 -12.77 -31.83
CA VAL A 56 -4.18 -13.90 -32.39
C VAL A 56 -5.23 -13.32 -33.32
N HIS A 57 -5.14 -13.67 -34.61
CA HIS A 57 -6.22 -13.40 -35.54
C HIS A 57 -7.37 -14.35 -35.22
N ILE A 58 -8.50 -13.78 -34.79
CA ILE A 58 -9.73 -14.53 -34.64
C ILE A 58 -10.37 -14.55 -36.01
N ASP A 59 -10.13 -15.62 -36.75
CA ASP A 59 -10.88 -15.87 -37.99
C ASP A 59 -12.36 -16.07 -37.64
N ALA A 60 -13.25 -15.64 -38.51
CA ALA A 60 -14.70 -15.84 -38.36
C ALA A 60 -15.14 -17.32 -38.27
N ALA A 61 -14.20 -18.25 -38.49
CA ALA A 61 -14.37 -19.69 -38.37
C ALA A 61 -13.94 -20.25 -37.00
N VAL A 62 -13.38 -19.43 -36.10
CA VAL A 62 -13.05 -19.85 -34.74
C VAL A 62 -14.32 -19.96 -33.92
N PRO A 63 -14.51 -21.07 -33.21
CA PRO A 63 -15.78 -21.33 -32.56
C PRO A 63 -16.14 -20.25 -31.55
N ASP A 64 -17.44 -20.03 -31.53
CA ASP A 64 -18.18 -19.22 -30.59
C ASP A 64 -17.48 -19.09 -29.22
N PRO A 65 -17.16 -17.85 -28.77
CA PRO A 65 -16.56 -17.61 -27.46
C PRO A 65 -17.35 -18.22 -26.27
N LEU A 66 -18.54 -18.70 -26.54
CA LEU A 66 -19.35 -19.43 -25.56
C LEU A 66 -18.93 -20.92 -25.42
N LYS A 67 -18.10 -21.47 -26.31
CA LYS A 67 -17.72 -22.88 -26.26
C LYS A 67 -17.04 -23.27 -24.93
N ASP A 68 -16.11 -22.42 -24.48
CA ASP A 68 -15.39 -22.67 -23.22
C ASP A 68 -16.34 -22.58 -22.02
N ILE A 69 -17.34 -21.70 -22.09
CA ILE A 69 -18.38 -21.58 -21.05
C ILE A 69 -19.29 -22.80 -21.03
N TYR A 70 -19.63 -23.36 -22.20
CA TYR A 70 -20.41 -24.60 -22.28
C TYR A 70 -19.63 -25.82 -21.82
N GLU A 71 -18.33 -25.85 -22.08
CA GLU A 71 -17.44 -26.91 -21.57
C GLU A 71 -17.28 -26.83 -20.05
N GLU A 72 -17.12 -25.64 -19.47
CA GLU A 72 -17.09 -25.44 -18.01
C GLU A 72 -18.41 -25.79 -17.32
N LEU A 73 -19.54 -25.49 -17.96
CA LEU A 73 -20.86 -25.81 -17.43
C LEU A 73 -21.28 -27.28 -17.71
N ASN A 74 -20.41 -28.06 -18.34
CA ASN A 74 -20.70 -29.43 -18.76
C ASN A 74 -21.99 -29.55 -19.59
N VAL A 75 -22.32 -28.52 -20.37
CA VAL A 75 -23.46 -28.46 -21.27
C VAL A 75 -22.97 -28.74 -22.69
N GLY A 76 -23.59 -29.68 -23.39
CA GLY A 76 -23.21 -30.01 -24.77
C GLY A 76 -23.36 -28.79 -25.68
N TYR A 77 -22.27 -28.36 -26.33
CA TYR A 77 -22.29 -27.33 -27.34
C TYR A 77 -22.55 -27.92 -28.72
N ALA A 78 -23.62 -27.47 -29.36
CA ALA A 78 -23.95 -27.83 -30.73
C ALA A 78 -24.06 -26.56 -31.59
N GLY A 79 -22.95 -26.17 -32.22
CA GLY A 79 -22.91 -25.00 -33.09
C GLY A 79 -23.88 -25.05 -34.28
N ASP A 80 -24.34 -26.27 -34.66
CA ASP A 80 -25.30 -26.53 -35.75
C ASP A 80 -26.60 -27.16 -35.30
N GLY A 81 -26.84 -27.26 -33.99
CA GLY A 81 -28.08 -27.81 -33.42
C GLY A 81 -28.20 -29.34 -33.46
N ARG A 82 -27.12 -30.06 -33.77
CA ARG A 82 -27.08 -31.52 -33.77
C ARG A 82 -26.40 -32.06 -32.53
N ASP A 83 -26.92 -33.16 -31.99
CA ASP A 83 -26.33 -33.98 -30.90
C ASP A 83 -26.24 -33.34 -29.51
N VAL A 84 -27.24 -32.55 -29.12
CA VAL A 84 -27.39 -32.12 -27.73
C VAL A 84 -27.93 -33.33 -26.91
N PRO A 85 -27.24 -33.78 -25.82
CA PRO A 85 -27.74 -34.86 -24.99
C PRO A 85 -29.15 -34.54 -24.44
N LYS A 86 -29.98 -35.56 -24.32
CA LYS A 86 -31.33 -35.40 -23.74
C LYS A 86 -31.22 -34.84 -22.32
N GLY A 87 -31.67 -33.59 -22.11
CA GLY A 87 -31.59 -32.87 -20.83
C GLY A 87 -30.61 -31.70 -20.81
N ALA A 88 -29.80 -31.51 -21.83
CA ALA A 88 -28.99 -30.32 -21.95
C ALA A 88 -29.81 -29.11 -22.41
N LEU A 89 -29.53 -27.94 -21.86
CA LEU A 89 -30.16 -26.68 -22.25
C LEU A 89 -29.75 -26.35 -23.69
N LYS A 90 -30.70 -25.97 -24.55
CA LYS A 90 -30.42 -25.48 -25.86
C LYS A 90 -29.92 -24.03 -25.78
N PRO A 91 -29.06 -23.55 -26.72
CA PRO A 91 -28.66 -22.16 -26.76
C PRO A 91 -29.81 -21.16 -26.75
N SER A 92 -30.99 -21.54 -27.26
CA SER A 92 -32.22 -20.75 -27.23
C SER A 92 -32.86 -20.65 -25.88
N ASP A 93 -32.56 -21.57 -24.96
CA ASP A 93 -33.19 -21.68 -23.62
C ASP A 93 -32.36 -20.90 -22.58
N ILE A 94 -31.13 -20.55 -22.93
CA ILE A 94 -30.28 -19.63 -22.17
C ILE A 94 -30.66 -18.26 -22.71
N GLY A 95 -31.50 -17.52 -21.96
CA GLY A 95 -31.78 -16.11 -22.29
C GLY A 95 -30.45 -15.36 -22.53
N PRO A 96 -30.48 -14.22 -23.23
CA PRO A 96 -29.25 -13.53 -23.60
C PRO A 96 -28.39 -13.34 -22.37
N ILE A 97 -27.41 -14.20 -22.22
CA ILE A 97 -26.36 -14.03 -21.22
C ILE A 97 -25.74 -12.72 -21.65
N LYS A 98 -26.08 -11.65 -20.94
CA LYS A 98 -25.30 -10.42 -21.00
C LYS A 98 -23.94 -10.76 -20.41
N ALA A 99 -23.15 -11.42 -21.23
CA ALA A 99 -21.73 -11.57 -20.95
C ALA A 99 -21.19 -10.16 -20.86
N ASN A 100 -20.90 -9.73 -19.65
CA ASN A 100 -20.24 -8.47 -19.36
C ASN A 100 -18.76 -8.62 -19.76
N ILE A 101 -18.55 -9.07 -21.00
CA ILE A 101 -17.27 -9.15 -21.66
C ILE A 101 -17.14 -7.80 -22.37
N ASN A 102 -16.53 -6.83 -21.68
CA ASN A 102 -16.14 -5.57 -22.31
C ASN A 102 -15.30 -5.90 -23.55
N GLY A 103 -15.86 -5.79 -24.70
CA GLY A 103 -15.26 -6.15 -26.01
C GLY A 103 -16.19 -6.95 -26.91
N ALA A 104 -17.15 -7.73 -26.36
CA ALA A 104 -18.11 -8.47 -27.18
C ALA A 104 -19.23 -7.58 -27.76
N GLU A 105 -19.49 -6.42 -27.17
CA GLU A 105 -20.49 -5.48 -27.71
C GLU A 105 -20.08 -4.86 -29.05
N ASP A 106 -18.78 -4.71 -29.29
CA ASP A 106 -18.29 -4.19 -30.57
C ASP A 106 -18.35 -5.24 -31.67
N ILE A 107 -18.28 -6.52 -31.34
CA ILE A 107 -18.41 -7.64 -32.28
C ILE A 107 -19.88 -7.82 -32.75
N VAL A 108 -20.84 -7.63 -31.83
CA VAL A 108 -22.27 -7.82 -32.13
C VAL A 108 -22.86 -6.64 -32.92
N LYS A 109 -22.32 -5.41 -32.80
CA LYS A 109 -22.81 -4.23 -33.51
C LYS A 109 -22.32 -4.13 -34.96
N SER A 110 -21.31 -4.89 -35.37
CA SER A 110 -20.79 -4.92 -36.74
C SER A 110 -21.55 -5.87 -37.69
N GLY A 111 -22.60 -6.53 -37.23
CA GLY A 111 -23.37 -7.54 -37.97
C GLY A 111 -24.30 -7.06 -39.09
N ALA A 112 -24.14 -5.84 -39.60
CA ALA A 112 -24.89 -5.36 -40.79
C ALA A 112 -23.91 -4.95 -41.91
N GLY A 113 -23.50 -5.92 -42.71
CA GLY A 113 -23.24 -5.66 -44.13
C GLY A 113 -21.86 -5.23 -44.53
N ASN A 114 -20.76 -5.52 -43.82
CA ASN A 114 -19.41 -5.43 -44.36
C ASN A 114 -18.55 -6.60 -43.89
N THR A 115 -17.67 -7.07 -44.78
CA THR A 115 -16.69 -8.13 -44.53
C THR A 115 -16.13 -8.04 -43.08
N PRO A 116 -16.19 -9.12 -42.29
CA PRO A 116 -15.73 -9.10 -40.92
C PRO A 116 -14.25 -8.71 -40.93
N THR A 117 -13.96 -7.53 -40.43
CA THR A 117 -12.59 -7.13 -40.10
C THR A 117 -12.18 -8.06 -38.97
N ALA A 118 -11.24 -8.98 -39.22
CA ALA A 118 -10.76 -9.89 -38.21
C ALA A 118 -10.38 -9.10 -36.95
N ALA A 119 -11.03 -9.37 -35.86
CA ALA A 119 -10.71 -8.73 -34.59
C ALA A 119 -9.33 -9.24 -34.17
N ILE A 120 -8.38 -8.34 -34.04
CA ILE A 120 -7.03 -8.67 -33.55
C ILE A 120 -7.13 -8.73 -32.03
N TYR A 121 -6.97 -9.92 -31.49
CA TYR A 121 -6.89 -10.13 -30.04
C TYR A 121 -5.45 -9.99 -29.58
N GLU A 122 -5.19 -9.02 -28.74
CA GLU A 122 -3.87 -8.73 -28.15
C GLU A 122 -3.89 -9.16 -26.67
N PRO A 123 -3.52 -10.40 -26.33
CA PRO A 123 -3.66 -10.93 -24.96
C PRO A 123 -2.82 -10.17 -23.94
N ALA A 124 -1.64 -9.69 -24.32
CA ALA A 124 -0.78 -8.91 -23.44
C ALA A 124 -1.39 -7.55 -23.09
N LYS A 125 -2.01 -6.87 -24.05
CA LYS A 125 -2.68 -5.59 -23.87
C LYS A 125 -3.92 -5.71 -22.98
N GLU A 126 -4.68 -6.78 -23.14
CA GLU A 126 -5.83 -7.04 -22.26
C GLU A 126 -5.40 -7.41 -20.84
N ALA A 127 -4.33 -8.19 -20.70
CA ALA A 127 -3.76 -8.50 -19.39
C ALA A 127 -3.30 -7.22 -18.67
N ALA A 128 -2.63 -6.30 -19.38
CA ALA A 128 -2.24 -5.00 -18.86
C ALA A 128 -3.46 -4.19 -18.37
N LYS A 129 -4.54 -4.10 -19.17
CA LYS A 129 -5.78 -3.43 -18.77
C LYS A 129 -6.45 -4.04 -17.55
N ARG A 130 -6.46 -5.38 -17.45
CA ARG A 130 -7.01 -6.08 -16.27
C ARG A 130 -6.15 -5.81 -15.03
N MET A 131 -4.83 -5.77 -15.20
CA MET A 131 -3.90 -5.44 -14.12
C MET A 131 -4.08 -4.00 -13.64
N GLU A 132 -4.20 -3.03 -14.56
CA GLU A 132 -4.48 -1.63 -14.24
C GLU A 132 -5.76 -1.50 -13.41
N LYS A 133 -6.85 -2.11 -13.87
CA LYS A 133 -8.12 -2.10 -13.13
C LYS A 133 -7.96 -2.67 -11.73
N LYS A 134 -7.26 -3.81 -11.59
CA LYS A 134 -7.02 -4.43 -10.29
C LYS A 134 -6.18 -3.57 -9.36
N ILE A 135 -5.18 -2.86 -9.89
CA ILE A 135 -4.37 -1.92 -9.10
C ILE A 135 -5.23 -0.77 -8.59
N HIS A 136 -6.09 -0.17 -9.45
CA HIS A 136 -7.00 0.88 -9.03
C HIS A 136 -7.98 0.42 -7.95
N ASP A 137 -8.55 -0.76 -8.09
CA ASP A 137 -9.43 -1.35 -7.08
C ASP A 137 -8.69 -1.55 -5.74
N GLN A 138 -7.46 -2.06 -5.77
CA GLN A 138 -6.63 -2.27 -4.59
C GLN A 138 -6.23 -0.96 -3.88
N ILE A 139 -5.91 0.09 -4.64
CA ILE A 139 -5.61 1.42 -4.08
C ILE A 139 -6.86 1.98 -3.37
N SER A 140 -8.04 1.80 -3.98
CA SER A 140 -9.30 2.23 -3.39
C SER A 140 -9.66 1.44 -2.12
N GLU A 141 -9.48 0.10 -2.15
CA GLU A 141 -9.73 -0.78 -1.00
C GLU A 141 -8.77 -0.53 0.17
N SER A 142 -7.55 -0.06 -0.10
CA SER A 142 -6.53 0.24 0.92
C SER A 142 -6.66 1.62 1.55
N ASP A 143 -7.73 2.38 1.28
CA ASP A 143 -7.85 3.80 1.63
C ASP A 143 -6.67 4.65 1.10
N GLY A 144 -6.09 4.22 -0.03
CA GLY A 144 -4.87 4.80 -0.60
C GLY A 144 -4.94 6.31 -0.79
N ASN A 145 -6.09 6.84 -1.22
CA ASN A 145 -6.29 8.28 -1.38
C ASN A 145 -6.06 9.07 -0.09
N LYS A 146 -6.49 8.54 1.07
CA LYS A 146 -6.29 9.19 2.36
C LYS A 146 -4.81 9.21 2.74
N HIS A 147 -4.15 8.07 2.62
CA HIS A 147 -2.74 7.95 2.98
C HIS A 147 -1.83 8.76 2.06
N LEU A 148 -2.09 8.73 0.76
CA LEU A 148 -1.31 9.48 -0.21
C LEU A 148 -1.49 11.00 -0.08
N ARG A 149 -2.67 11.49 0.32
CA ARG A 149 -2.86 12.91 0.64
C ARG A 149 -2.01 13.36 1.84
N PHE A 150 -1.90 12.52 2.85
CA PHE A 150 -1.04 12.80 4.01
C PHE A 150 0.44 12.82 3.59
N VAL A 151 0.88 11.81 2.82
CA VAL A 151 2.24 11.73 2.27
C VAL A 151 2.58 12.95 1.43
N ALA A 152 1.68 13.37 0.53
CA ALA A 152 1.86 14.57 -0.29
C ALA A 152 1.95 15.85 0.55
N PHE A 153 1.21 15.93 1.64
CA PHE A 153 1.31 17.08 2.56
C PHE A 153 2.66 17.13 3.27
N GLU A 154 3.11 16.01 3.86
CA GLU A 154 4.44 15.94 4.50
C GLU A 154 5.57 16.15 3.50
N GLN A 155 5.46 15.64 2.29
CA GLN A 155 6.39 15.87 1.20
C GLN A 155 6.55 17.37 0.89
N CYS A 156 5.45 18.10 0.76
CA CYS A 156 5.50 19.55 0.52
C CYS A 156 6.04 20.33 1.72
N LEU A 157 5.70 19.91 2.94
CA LEU A 157 6.05 20.64 4.16
C LEU A 157 7.49 20.36 4.58
N PHE A 158 7.84 19.08 4.72
CA PHE A 158 9.12 18.61 5.29
C PHE A 158 10.11 18.11 4.23
N GLY A 159 9.74 18.14 2.97
CA GLY A 159 10.60 17.72 1.87
C GLY A 159 10.58 16.23 1.56
N THR A 160 9.99 15.39 2.40
CA THR A 160 9.91 13.95 2.13
C THR A 160 8.59 13.38 2.66
N GLY A 161 7.88 12.68 1.80
CA GLY A 161 6.72 11.90 2.16
C GLY A 161 7.07 10.42 2.23
N ILE A 162 6.57 9.72 3.25
CA ILE A 162 6.90 8.31 3.50
C ILE A 162 5.64 7.47 3.52
N ILE A 163 5.67 6.37 2.77
CA ILE A 163 4.60 5.39 2.73
C ILE A 163 5.13 3.99 3.01
N LYS A 164 4.38 3.23 3.79
CA LYS A 164 4.67 1.84 4.14
C LYS A 164 3.66 0.90 3.50
N GLY A 165 4.13 -0.19 2.92
CA GLY A 165 3.28 -1.22 2.31
C GLY A 165 3.63 -1.54 0.87
N PRO A 166 2.73 -2.21 0.12
CA PRO A 166 1.46 -2.76 0.60
C PRO A 166 1.61 -4.02 1.47
N PHE A 167 0.70 -4.18 2.43
CA PHE A 167 0.60 -5.39 3.26
C PHE A 167 -0.75 -6.06 3.04
N ALA A 168 -0.81 -7.37 3.22
CA ALA A 168 -2.07 -8.08 3.34
C ALA A 168 -2.63 -7.87 4.76
N GLN A 169 -3.87 -7.41 4.85
CA GLN A 169 -4.59 -7.23 6.11
C GLN A 169 -5.92 -7.95 6.05
N ASP A 170 -6.18 -8.78 7.05
CA ASP A 170 -7.48 -9.38 7.25
C ASP A 170 -8.40 -8.39 7.95
N VAL A 171 -9.57 -8.15 7.35
CA VAL A 171 -10.60 -7.26 7.87
C VAL A 171 -11.87 -8.06 8.10
N GLU A 172 -12.37 -7.99 9.31
CA GLU A 172 -13.63 -8.61 9.70
C GLU A 172 -14.80 -7.70 9.31
N TYR A 173 -15.72 -8.26 8.51
CA TYR A 173 -16.98 -7.62 8.18
C TYR A 173 -18.09 -8.21 9.02
N PRO A 174 -18.83 -7.41 9.78
CA PRO A 174 -19.93 -7.91 10.58
C PRO A 174 -20.99 -8.58 9.69
N ARG A 175 -21.33 -9.80 10.01
CA ARG A 175 -22.37 -10.56 9.35
C ARG A 175 -23.22 -11.26 10.41
N TRP A 176 -24.50 -11.11 10.29
CA TRP A 176 -25.50 -11.82 11.10
C TRP A 176 -26.16 -12.85 10.21
N GLU A 177 -26.31 -14.06 10.72
CA GLU A 177 -27.08 -15.12 10.06
C GLU A 177 -28.58 -14.96 10.37
N GLU A 178 -29.41 -15.65 9.62
CA GLU A 178 -30.88 -15.55 9.78
C GLU A 178 -31.34 -15.98 11.16
N ASP A 179 -30.61 -16.85 11.84
CA ASP A 179 -30.85 -17.30 13.22
C ASP A 179 -30.40 -16.30 14.30
N GLY A 180 -29.84 -15.14 13.91
CA GLY A 180 -29.34 -14.11 14.82
C GLY A 180 -27.92 -14.38 15.33
N THR A 181 -27.23 -15.40 14.85
CA THR A 181 -25.84 -15.70 15.22
C THR A 181 -24.90 -14.73 14.53
N TYR A 182 -23.97 -14.15 15.30
CA TYR A 182 -22.90 -13.28 14.75
C TYR A 182 -21.78 -14.14 14.17
N ASN A 183 -21.65 -14.10 12.85
CA ASN A 183 -20.61 -14.84 12.12
C ASN A 183 -19.87 -13.87 11.17
N PRO A 184 -18.79 -13.18 11.63
CA PRO A 184 -18.08 -12.22 10.82
C PRO A 184 -17.39 -12.89 9.64
N SER A 185 -17.52 -12.29 8.46
CA SER A 185 -16.75 -12.71 7.29
C SER A 185 -15.40 -12.01 7.26
N VAL A 186 -14.31 -12.77 7.16
CA VAL A 186 -12.94 -12.23 7.04
C VAL A 186 -12.58 -12.10 5.57
N LYS A 187 -12.13 -10.91 5.16
CA LYS A 187 -11.60 -10.66 3.82
C LYS A 187 -10.20 -10.06 3.92
N THR A 188 -9.27 -10.65 3.19
CA THR A 188 -7.92 -10.11 3.04
C THR A 188 -7.92 -9.00 2.00
N ARG A 189 -7.43 -7.82 2.37
CA ARG A 189 -7.28 -6.69 1.47
C ARG A 189 -5.89 -6.06 1.60
N PRO A 190 -5.40 -5.34 0.58
CA PRO A 190 -4.16 -4.60 0.71
C PRO A 190 -4.33 -3.44 1.69
N ARG A 191 -3.27 -3.12 2.42
CA ARG A 191 -3.18 -1.96 3.30
C ARG A 191 -1.96 -1.15 2.94
N LEU A 192 -2.16 0.15 2.80
CA LEU A 192 -1.12 1.18 2.77
C LEU A 192 -1.17 1.96 4.07
N GLU A 193 -0.03 2.46 4.51
CA GLU A 193 0.08 3.26 5.73
C GLU A 193 1.01 4.44 5.46
N ALA A 194 0.48 5.66 5.66
CA ALA A 194 1.31 6.85 5.65
C ALA A 194 2.12 6.90 6.95
N VAL A 195 3.39 7.13 6.84
CA VAL A 195 4.33 7.19 7.97
C VAL A 195 4.78 8.62 8.13
N SER A 196 4.62 9.18 9.33
CA SER A 196 5.13 10.52 9.60
C SER A 196 6.66 10.51 9.64
N ILE A 197 7.26 11.51 9.01
CA ILE A 197 8.73 11.69 8.96
C ILE A 197 9.35 11.67 10.35
N TRP A 198 8.64 12.19 11.37
CA TRP A 198 9.09 12.25 12.76
C TRP A 198 9.20 10.90 13.46
N ASN A 199 8.57 9.87 12.93
CA ASN A 199 8.59 8.51 13.47
C ASN A 199 9.40 7.54 12.60
N PHE A 200 10.09 8.05 11.61
CA PHE A 200 10.83 7.27 10.64
C PHE A 200 12.33 7.54 10.75
N TYR A 201 13.09 6.51 11.05
CA TYR A 201 14.53 6.58 11.26
C TYR A 201 15.20 5.63 10.27
N PRO A 202 15.64 6.13 9.11
CA PRO A 202 16.40 5.34 8.14
C PRO A 202 17.83 5.13 8.62
N ASP A 203 18.55 4.29 7.92
CA ASP A 203 19.99 4.16 8.05
C ASP A 203 20.69 5.51 7.81
N SER A 204 21.59 5.88 8.71
CA SER A 204 22.30 7.18 8.68
C SER A 204 23.24 7.34 7.49
N ASP A 205 23.72 6.23 6.95
CA ASP A 205 24.70 6.22 5.87
C ASP A 205 24.03 6.10 4.47
N ALA A 206 22.71 5.85 4.43
CA ALA A 206 21.96 5.74 3.20
C ALA A 206 21.47 7.10 2.69
N TYR A 207 21.52 7.30 1.39
CA TYR A 207 20.95 8.47 0.71
C TYR A 207 19.57 8.20 0.12
N ASN A 208 19.17 6.93 0.02
CA ASN A 208 17.87 6.51 -0.48
C ASN A 208 17.44 5.16 0.14
N MET A 209 16.20 4.76 -0.11
CA MET A 209 15.67 3.52 0.44
C MET A 209 16.33 2.25 -0.12
N ASP A 210 16.89 2.30 -1.31
CA ASP A 210 17.52 1.13 -1.94
C ASP A 210 18.90 0.82 -1.33
N GLU A 211 19.54 1.84 -0.80
CA GLU A 211 20.84 1.74 -0.11
C GLU A 211 20.71 1.44 1.38
N ALA A 212 19.53 1.68 1.96
CA ALA A 212 19.32 1.54 3.40
C ALA A 212 19.40 0.06 3.84
N GLU A 213 20.34 -0.27 4.71
CA GLU A 213 20.47 -1.59 5.31
C GLU A 213 19.38 -1.84 6.36
N HIS A 214 18.91 -0.77 7.01
CA HIS A 214 17.85 -0.87 8.02
C HIS A 214 16.98 0.38 8.08
N VAL A 215 15.80 0.18 8.66
CA VAL A 215 14.84 1.24 8.97
C VAL A 215 14.22 0.93 10.32
N VAL A 216 14.08 1.96 11.15
CA VAL A 216 13.32 1.88 12.40
C VAL A 216 12.07 2.77 12.28
N TYR A 217 10.92 2.20 12.56
CA TYR A 217 9.66 2.91 12.64
C TYR A 217 9.13 2.91 14.07
N ARG A 218 8.91 4.11 14.61
CA ARG A 218 8.47 4.34 15.98
C ARG A 218 6.96 4.39 16.05
N HIS A 219 6.38 3.54 16.89
CA HIS A 219 4.95 3.52 17.15
C HIS A 219 4.65 4.04 18.58
N ARG A 220 3.65 4.88 18.68
CA ARG A 220 3.09 5.33 19.95
C ARG A 220 1.80 4.58 20.24
N MET A 221 1.86 3.58 21.09
CA MET A 221 0.75 2.67 21.32
C MET A 221 0.02 2.91 22.65
N SER A 222 -1.30 2.78 22.62
CA SER A 222 -2.12 2.72 23.81
C SER A 222 -2.09 1.32 24.43
N ARG A 223 -2.54 1.22 25.69
CA ARG A 223 -2.68 -0.08 26.37
C ARG A 223 -3.60 -1.06 25.62
N SER A 224 -4.65 -0.55 25.00
CA SER A 224 -5.55 -1.36 24.17
C SER A 224 -4.83 -1.92 22.95
N GLN A 225 -4.10 -1.06 22.24
CA GLN A 225 -3.31 -1.47 21.07
C GLN A 225 -2.23 -2.50 21.43
N MET A 226 -1.56 -2.34 22.59
CA MET A 226 -0.61 -3.35 23.08
C MET A 226 -1.29 -4.70 23.34
N ARG A 227 -2.49 -4.71 23.92
CA ARG A 227 -3.27 -5.94 24.11
C ARG A 227 -3.71 -6.57 22.80
N ASP A 228 -4.05 -5.76 21.79
CA ASP A 228 -4.46 -6.26 20.47
C ASP A 228 -3.28 -6.89 19.71
N LEU A 229 -2.04 -6.49 20.00
CA LEU A 229 -0.86 -7.18 19.46
C LEU A 229 -0.78 -8.66 19.87
N LYS A 230 -1.29 -9.03 21.06
CA LYS A 230 -1.33 -10.43 21.49
C LYS A 230 -2.16 -11.33 20.59
N LYS A 231 -3.20 -10.77 19.98
CA LYS A 231 -4.10 -11.51 19.08
C LYS A 231 -3.47 -11.76 17.71
N ARG A 232 -2.36 -11.05 17.39
CA ARG A 232 -1.70 -11.18 16.10
C ARG A 232 -0.73 -12.36 16.09
N PRO A 233 -0.64 -13.09 14.98
CA PRO A 233 0.28 -14.21 14.87
C PRO A 233 1.74 -13.75 15.01
N LEU A 234 2.57 -14.62 15.54
CA LEU A 234 4.02 -14.44 15.71
C LEU A 234 4.44 -13.36 16.73
N PHE A 235 3.50 -12.74 17.44
CA PHE A 235 3.82 -11.91 18.60
C PHE A 235 3.97 -12.76 19.86
N ARG A 236 4.90 -12.37 20.72
CA ARG A 236 5.21 -13.07 21.99
C ARG A 236 4.34 -12.49 23.10
N GLU A 237 3.30 -13.21 23.49
CA GLU A 237 2.34 -12.75 24.48
C GLU A 237 2.98 -12.39 25.82
N GLU A 238 3.88 -13.26 26.33
CA GLU A 238 4.60 -13.00 27.58
C GLU A 238 5.46 -11.73 27.54
N ALA A 239 6.10 -11.42 26.40
CA ALA A 239 6.90 -10.21 26.25
C ALA A 239 6.03 -8.95 26.26
N ILE A 240 4.84 -9.02 25.61
CA ILE A 240 3.88 -7.93 25.62
C ILE A 240 3.36 -7.69 27.05
N GLU A 241 3.04 -8.75 27.80
CA GLU A 241 2.59 -8.60 29.18
C GLU A 241 3.65 -7.99 30.07
N ARG A 242 4.90 -8.46 29.96
CA ARG A 242 6.03 -7.85 30.68
C ARG A 242 6.16 -6.36 30.38
N SER A 243 6.02 -5.97 29.10
CA SER A 243 6.08 -4.56 28.70
C SER A 243 4.91 -3.74 29.27
N ILE A 244 3.70 -4.32 29.32
CA ILE A 244 2.53 -3.65 29.92
C ILE A 244 2.69 -3.48 31.42
N VAL A 245 3.23 -4.50 32.12
CA VAL A 245 3.47 -4.48 33.57
C VAL A 245 4.61 -3.51 33.93
N ALA A 246 5.66 -3.43 33.11
CA ALA A 246 6.75 -2.48 33.28
C ALA A 246 6.30 -1.01 33.24
N GLY A 247 5.12 -0.75 32.66
CA GLY A 247 4.56 0.60 32.56
C GLY A 247 4.83 1.29 31.23
N ALA A 248 4.22 2.47 31.09
CA ALA A 248 4.40 3.32 29.92
C ALA A 248 5.83 3.85 29.87
N ASN A 249 6.45 3.78 28.69
CA ASN A 249 7.84 4.17 28.48
C ASN A 249 8.00 5.23 27.37
N TYR A 250 6.90 5.77 26.87
CA TYR A 250 6.94 6.78 25.83
C TYR A 250 7.39 8.12 26.40
N THR A 251 8.44 8.68 25.81
CA THR A 251 8.91 10.03 26.13
C THR A 251 8.54 10.96 24.98
N LYS A 252 7.97 12.12 25.29
CA LYS A 252 7.70 13.17 24.30
C LYS A 252 9.01 13.69 23.74
N GLU A 253 9.02 13.89 22.45
CA GLU A 253 10.10 14.59 21.76
C GLU A 253 9.83 16.10 21.78
N TYR A 254 10.90 16.89 21.64
CA TYR A 254 10.80 18.35 21.64
C TYR A 254 9.78 18.90 20.64
N TRP A 255 9.73 18.34 19.44
CA TRP A 255 8.80 18.77 18.40
C TRP A 255 7.31 18.49 18.75
N GLU A 256 7.05 17.47 19.54
CA GLU A 256 5.69 17.17 20.03
C GLU A 256 5.22 18.25 21.02
N ASP A 257 6.13 18.73 21.87
CA ASP A 257 5.83 19.81 22.81
C ASP A 257 5.59 21.14 22.10
N VAL A 258 6.32 21.39 21.00
CA VAL A 258 6.12 22.59 20.16
C VAL A 258 4.78 22.57 19.41
N ILE A 259 4.33 21.39 18.97
CA ILE A 259 3.04 21.24 18.26
C ILE A 259 1.86 21.24 19.25
N ASP A 260 2.01 20.64 20.42
CA ASP A 260 1.03 20.63 21.49
C ASP A 260 1.05 21.97 22.25
N ASP A 261 0.50 23.01 21.64
CA ASP A 261 0.37 24.37 22.21
C ASP A 261 -0.56 24.42 23.46
N ASN A 262 -1.13 23.29 23.82
CA ASN A 262 -1.95 23.13 25.00
C ASN A 262 -1.15 22.44 26.10
N ASN A 263 -0.79 23.20 27.09
CA ASN A 263 -0.17 22.84 28.38
C ASN A 263 -0.99 21.81 29.21
N TYR A 264 -1.54 20.80 28.60
CA TYR A 264 -2.11 19.69 29.33
C TYR A 264 -0.98 18.71 29.68
N THR A 265 -0.49 18.81 30.88
CA THR A 265 0.30 17.78 31.57
C THR A 265 -0.52 16.49 31.75
N ASN A 266 -1.01 15.94 30.67
CA ASN A 266 -1.56 14.61 30.69
C ASN A 266 -0.37 13.64 30.72
N GLU A 267 -0.22 12.95 31.82
CA GLU A 267 0.64 11.78 31.90
C GLU A 267 0.40 10.93 30.67
N ILE A 268 1.39 10.87 29.78
CA ILE A 268 1.24 10.13 28.54
C ILE A 268 1.39 8.66 28.86
N ASN A 269 0.29 8.01 29.18
CA ASN A 269 0.24 6.59 29.40
C ASN A 269 0.30 5.85 28.05
N ARG A 270 1.47 5.91 27.38
CA ARG A 270 1.74 5.32 26.08
C ARG A 270 3.01 4.49 26.12
N TRP A 271 3.04 3.48 25.27
CA TRP A 271 4.20 2.62 25.03
C TRP A 271 4.87 2.99 23.74
N GLU A 272 6.17 3.16 23.80
CA GLU A 272 7.02 3.28 22.63
C GLU A 272 7.34 1.88 22.14
N VAL A 273 6.97 1.60 20.90
CA VAL A 273 7.28 0.34 20.23
C VAL A 273 8.05 0.65 18.97
N LEU A 274 9.24 0.11 18.86
CA LEU A 274 10.10 0.25 17.70
C LEU A 274 9.93 -0.94 16.78
N GLU A 275 9.60 -0.67 15.52
CA GLU A 275 9.53 -1.66 14.46
C GLU A 275 10.80 -1.55 13.61
N TYR A 276 11.66 -2.55 13.69
CA TYR A 276 12.91 -2.65 12.95
C TYR A 276 12.73 -3.51 11.70
N TRP A 277 13.21 -3.02 10.60
CA TRP A 277 13.37 -3.75 9.35
C TRP A 277 14.82 -3.62 8.92
N GLY A 278 15.50 -4.72 8.72
CA GLY A 278 16.89 -4.64 8.30
C GLY A 278 17.64 -5.94 8.43
N VAL A 279 18.93 -5.85 8.22
CA VAL A 279 19.88 -6.96 8.27
C VAL A 279 20.40 -7.11 9.70
N ILE A 280 20.53 -8.36 10.15
CA ILE A 280 21.26 -8.70 11.38
C ILE A 280 22.10 -9.95 11.16
N ASP A 281 23.11 -10.15 11.98
CA ASP A 281 23.93 -11.35 11.98
C ASP A 281 23.12 -12.55 12.43
N ILE A 282 23.38 -13.70 11.82
CA ILE A 282 22.63 -14.94 12.09
C ILE A 282 22.78 -15.39 13.53
N ASP A 283 23.98 -15.24 14.12
CA ASP A 283 24.21 -15.62 15.51
C ASP A 283 23.33 -14.79 16.46
N THR A 284 23.26 -13.48 16.26
CA THR A 284 22.38 -12.58 17.00
C THR A 284 20.90 -12.94 16.81
N ALA A 285 20.50 -13.32 15.60
CA ALA A 285 19.13 -13.74 15.30
C ALA A 285 18.76 -15.02 16.06
N ILE A 286 19.68 -15.98 16.13
CA ILE A 286 19.50 -17.25 16.86
C ILE A 286 19.43 -17.01 18.36
N GLU A 287 20.32 -16.19 18.92
CA GLU A 287 20.33 -15.81 20.34
C GLU A 287 19.01 -15.12 20.75
N ALA A 288 18.48 -14.26 19.87
CA ALA A 288 17.17 -13.64 20.07
C ALA A 288 15.98 -14.61 19.90
N GLY A 289 16.25 -15.89 19.58
CA GLY A 289 15.26 -16.96 19.50
C GLY A 289 14.57 -17.11 18.14
N LEU A 290 15.18 -16.65 17.05
CA LEU A 290 14.68 -16.87 15.71
C LEU A 290 14.96 -18.29 15.24
N LYS A 291 13.92 -19.01 14.80
CA LYS A 291 14.04 -20.34 14.21
C LYS A 291 14.32 -20.20 12.72
N LEU A 292 15.56 -20.48 12.33
CA LEU A 292 15.99 -20.38 10.93
C LEU A 292 15.93 -21.73 10.21
N PRO A 293 15.48 -21.78 8.95
CA PRO A 293 15.64 -22.92 8.06
C PRO A 293 17.13 -23.27 7.87
N LYS A 294 17.40 -24.55 7.58
CA LYS A 294 18.79 -25.04 7.44
C LYS A 294 19.58 -24.35 6.32
N ASP A 295 18.89 -23.95 5.26
CA ASP A 295 19.54 -23.32 4.09
C ASP A 295 19.96 -21.88 4.41
N ILE A 296 19.21 -21.17 5.24
CA ILE A 296 19.52 -19.79 5.65
C ILE A 296 20.64 -19.75 6.69
N LYS A 297 20.78 -20.79 7.52
CA LYS A 297 21.84 -20.88 8.54
C LYS A 297 23.27 -20.89 7.97
N LYS A 298 23.42 -21.03 6.67
CA LYS A 298 24.72 -20.98 5.98
C LYS A 298 25.12 -19.58 5.54
N GLN A 299 24.25 -18.62 5.69
CA GLN A 299 24.52 -17.21 5.39
C GLN A 299 25.12 -16.56 6.64
N ASP A 300 25.84 -15.47 6.47
CA ASP A 300 26.39 -14.72 7.61
C ASP A 300 25.34 -13.76 8.18
N GLN A 301 24.45 -13.25 7.36
CA GLN A 301 23.44 -12.26 7.71
C GLN A 301 22.05 -12.61 7.17
N VAL A 302 21.02 -12.07 7.80
CA VAL A 302 19.63 -12.30 7.43
C VAL A 302 18.78 -11.05 7.62
N GLN A 303 17.85 -10.81 6.70
CA GLN A 303 16.88 -9.73 6.85
C GLN A 303 15.69 -10.15 7.71
N ILE A 304 15.38 -9.31 8.68
CA ILE A 304 14.33 -9.54 9.68
C ILE A 304 13.34 -8.39 9.78
N ASN A 305 12.22 -8.69 10.41
CA ASN A 305 11.35 -7.71 11.04
C ASN A 305 11.29 -7.99 12.54
N ALA A 306 11.66 -7.01 13.35
CA ALA A 306 11.58 -7.10 14.81
C ALA A 306 10.69 -5.98 15.37
N TRP A 307 9.92 -6.29 16.41
CA TRP A 307 9.16 -5.34 17.19
C TRP A 307 9.65 -5.36 18.62
N ILE A 308 10.03 -4.20 19.14
CA ILE A 308 10.74 -4.05 20.42
C ILE A 308 10.03 -2.99 21.26
N CYS A 309 9.80 -3.29 22.54
CA CYS A 309 9.30 -2.32 23.52
C CYS A 309 10.22 -2.31 24.74
N GLY A 310 10.97 -1.23 24.91
CA GLY A 310 12.05 -1.19 25.89
C GLY A 310 13.05 -2.35 25.68
N ASN A 311 13.21 -3.19 26.67
CA ASN A 311 14.12 -4.35 26.60
C ASN A 311 13.43 -5.66 26.14
N ASN A 312 12.15 -5.60 25.77
CA ASN A 312 11.40 -6.79 25.40
C ASN A 312 11.22 -6.89 23.88
N VAL A 313 11.65 -8.00 23.29
CA VAL A 313 11.39 -8.32 21.89
C VAL A 313 9.98 -8.93 21.79
N LEU A 314 9.04 -8.14 21.27
CA LEU A 314 7.63 -8.51 21.13
C LEU A 314 7.41 -9.45 19.95
N ARG A 315 8.16 -9.27 18.89
CA ARG A 315 8.12 -10.09 17.66
C ARG A 315 9.51 -10.12 17.02
N LEU A 316 9.87 -11.26 16.47
CA LEU A 316 11.07 -11.42 15.66
C LEU A 316 10.78 -12.46 14.58
N VAL A 317 10.82 -12.04 13.32
CA VAL A 317 10.52 -12.89 12.16
C VAL A 317 11.44 -12.56 11.01
N LEU A 318 11.61 -13.54 10.10
CA LEU A 318 12.25 -13.28 8.81
C LEU A 318 11.44 -12.31 7.98
N ASN A 319 12.11 -11.53 7.16
CA ASN A 319 11.44 -10.68 6.18
C ASN A 319 10.54 -11.53 5.27
N PRO A 320 9.22 -11.29 5.21
CA PRO A 320 8.28 -12.11 4.44
C PRO A 320 8.29 -11.81 2.95
N PHE A 321 8.92 -10.71 2.51
CA PHE A 321 8.90 -10.29 1.11
C PHE A 321 9.90 -11.09 0.27
N LYS A 322 9.49 -11.43 -0.97
CA LYS A 322 10.34 -12.08 -1.97
C LYS A 322 10.13 -11.39 -3.33
N PRO A 323 11.16 -10.75 -3.91
CA PRO A 323 12.50 -10.56 -3.36
C PRO A 323 12.47 -9.79 -2.05
N THR A 324 13.49 -10.02 -1.22
CA THR A 324 13.62 -9.40 0.10
C THR A 324 13.76 -7.89 -0.05
N ARG A 325 12.91 -7.13 0.66
CA ARG A 325 12.91 -5.66 0.60
C ARG A 325 12.40 -5.06 1.90
N ILE A 326 12.80 -3.85 2.19
CA ILE A 326 12.24 -3.03 3.26
C ILE A 326 10.96 -2.37 2.71
N PRO A 327 9.78 -2.58 3.34
CA PRO A 327 8.49 -2.18 2.76
C PRO A 327 8.15 -0.70 3.03
N PHE A 328 9.11 0.18 2.86
CA PHE A 328 8.94 1.62 2.94
C PHE A 328 9.38 2.27 1.62
N TYR A 329 8.72 3.36 1.27
CA TYR A 329 9.05 4.18 0.12
C TYR A 329 9.09 5.63 0.58
N ALA A 330 10.24 6.28 0.37
CA ALA A 330 10.44 7.69 0.63
C ALA A 330 10.42 8.45 -0.70
N VAL A 331 9.59 9.49 -0.77
CA VAL A 331 9.43 10.32 -1.98
C VAL A 331 9.82 11.74 -1.63
N PRO A 332 11.00 12.23 -2.11
CA PRO A 332 11.41 13.60 -1.87
C PRO A 332 10.59 14.60 -2.68
N PHE A 333 10.38 15.80 -2.17
CA PHE A 333 9.81 16.94 -2.91
C PHE A 333 10.86 17.54 -3.86
N GLU A 334 11.99 17.92 -3.31
CA GLU A 334 13.18 18.29 -4.04
C GLU A 334 14.32 17.36 -3.61
N LEU A 335 14.97 16.72 -4.59
CA LEU A 335 16.00 15.74 -4.31
C LEU A 335 17.26 16.44 -3.75
N ASN A 336 17.68 16.02 -2.57
CA ASN A 336 18.99 16.34 -2.04
C ASN A 336 19.93 15.13 -2.21
N PRO A 337 20.92 15.18 -3.12
CA PRO A 337 21.79 14.03 -3.39
C PRO A 337 22.75 13.69 -2.25
N TYR A 338 22.82 14.51 -1.21
CA TYR A 338 23.72 14.36 -0.06
C TYR A 338 22.99 14.03 1.25
N SER A 339 21.69 13.81 1.19
CA SER A 339 20.86 13.50 2.35
C SER A 339 19.75 12.54 1.98
N PHE A 340 19.37 11.67 2.91
CA PHE A 340 18.20 10.81 2.76
C PHE A 340 16.91 11.63 2.58
N PHE A 341 16.80 12.72 3.33
CA PHE A 341 15.61 13.58 3.28
C PHE A 341 15.78 14.67 2.21
N GLY A 342 14.72 14.87 1.44
CA GLY A 342 14.64 15.94 0.45
C GLY A 342 14.35 17.31 1.10
N ILE A 343 14.42 18.35 0.28
CA ILE A 343 14.19 19.75 0.68
C ILE A 343 12.70 20.07 0.48
N GLY A 344 12.06 20.64 1.49
CA GLY A 344 10.67 21.04 1.47
C GLY A 344 10.44 22.52 1.09
N VAL A 345 9.19 22.85 0.81
CA VAL A 345 8.81 24.25 0.55
C VAL A 345 9.07 25.14 1.75
N ALA A 346 8.89 24.60 2.97
CA ALA A 346 9.14 25.36 4.19
C ALA A 346 10.61 25.76 4.34
N GLU A 347 11.54 24.86 4.05
CA GLU A 347 12.97 25.08 4.08
C GLU A 347 13.39 26.11 3.01
N ASN A 348 12.91 25.95 1.78
CA ASN A 348 13.16 26.89 0.69
C ASN A 348 12.62 28.31 0.95
N MET A 349 11.67 28.45 1.87
CA MET A 349 11.08 29.75 2.24
C MET A 349 11.64 30.36 3.52
N GLU A 350 12.59 29.69 4.18
CA GLU A 350 13.14 30.13 5.46
C GLU A 350 13.71 31.55 5.37
N ASP A 351 14.62 31.79 4.45
CA ASP A 351 15.27 33.11 4.26
C ASP A 351 14.28 34.20 3.84
N THR A 352 13.17 33.83 3.20
CA THR A 352 12.19 34.83 2.73
C THR A 352 11.27 35.28 3.85
N GLN A 353 11.12 34.47 4.89
CA GLN A 353 10.19 34.74 6.00
C GLN A 353 10.89 35.39 7.19
N GLN A 354 12.22 35.34 7.28
CA GLN A 354 13.02 36.10 8.23
C GLN A 354 13.09 37.58 7.82
#